data_d548eaae75fb6476dfcae387d0038441
#
_entry.id   d548eaae75fb6476dfcae387d0038441
#
_cell.length_a   1.000
_cell.length_b   1.000
_cell.length_c   1.000
_cell.angle_alpha   90.00
_cell.angle_beta   90.00
_cell.angle_gamma   90.00
#
_symmetry.space_group_name_H-M   'P 1'
#
loop_
_entity.id
_entity.type
_entity.pdbx_description
1 polymer ?
#
loop_
_entity_poly.entity_id
_entity_poly.type
_entity_poly.pdbx_seq_one_letter_code
_entity_poly.pdbx_strand_id
1 'polypeptide(L)'
;MEQHRIAGDGIGAAIKADGAELCVLQDRDGRDLLWDAGPLWPSHAPVLFPIVGRVAGDQVQINGHAYPLSRHGFARRRRFAWVERSTTRCSLELRDDEATRAVYPFGFQLELTYAIENGGLRVDYALRNPGTELLPASLGAHPAFRWPLREGAQTEYRLEFADDEAAPIHRLAGGLLDPADVLSPIHERVLPLDPALFHQDAIIMLEPRSRRLRYVGPGGGLEFSWDGFPQLGLWQKPGADFICIEPWHGYSSPLGWSGELRDKPGIMMVAPGETRHFSWSVRPIG
;
A
#
# COMPACT_ATOMS: atom_id res chain seq x y z
N MET A 1 -0.37 -16.92 15.53
CA MET A 1 0.12 -15.57 15.23
C MET A 1 -0.49 -14.59 16.24
N GLU A 2 0.33 -13.69 16.80
CA GLU A 2 -0.20 -12.69 17.73
C GLU A 2 -0.91 -11.59 16.94
N GLN A 3 -2.17 -11.33 17.29
CA GLN A 3 -2.97 -10.26 16.68
C GLN A 3 -3.71 -9.48 17.76
N HIS A 4 -4.06 -8.24 17.48
CA HIS A 4 -4.88 -7.39 18.31
C HIS A 4 -6.12 -6.94 17.53
N ARG A 5 -7.28 -6.90 18.22
CA ARG A 5 -8.54 -6.43 17.65
C ARG A 5 -8.86 -5.05 18.21
N ILE A 6 -9.29 -4.18 17.31
CA ILE A 6 -9.84 -2.85 17.62
C ILE A 6 -11.25 -2.75 17.03
N ALA A 7 -12.15 -2.08 17.71
CA ALA A 7 -13.53 -1.90 17.24
C ALA A 7 -14.14 -0.62 17.82
N GLY A 8 -15.04 -0.03 17.06
CA GLY A 8 -15.81 1.15 17.43
C GLY A 8 -16.63 1.64 16.25
N ASP A 9 -17.67 2.44 16.50
CA ASP A 9 -18.50 3.11 15.47
C ASP A 9 -19.02 2.17 14.36
N GLY A 10 -19.25 0.89 14.69
CA GLY A 10 -19.71 -0.11 13.73
C GLY A 10 -18.63 -0.65 12.80
N ILE A 11 -17.35 -0.44 13.10
CA ILE A 11 -16.20 -1.02 12.37
C ILE A 11 -15.42 -1.92 13.32
N GLY A 12 -14.98 -3.07 12.81
CA GLY A 12 -14.03 -3.96 13.49
C GLY A 12 -12.81 -4.23 12.63
N ALA A 13 -11.63 -4.21 13.22
CA ALA A 13 -10.38 -4.53 12.54
C ALA A 13 -9.49 -5.42 13.40
N ALA A 14 -8.66 -6.25 12.76
CA ALA A 14 -7.61 -7.01 13.43
C ALA A 14 -6.27 -6.81 12.72
N ILE A 15 -5.25 -6.61 13.51
CA ILE A 15 -3.88 -6.36 13.06
C ILE A 15 -2.98 -7.45 13.66
N LYS A 16 -2.12 -8.07 12.85
CA LYS A 16 -1.13 -9.02 13.33
C LYS A 16 0.24 -8.36 13.48
N ALA A 17 1.03 -8.80 14.45
CA ALA A 17 2.38 -8.26 14.67
C ALA A 17 3.33 -8.56 13.51
N ASP A 18 3.13 -9.69 12.82
CA ASP A 18 3.94 -10.06 11.66
C ASP A 18 3.54 -9.19 10.47
N GLY A 19 4.46 -8.33 10.03
CA GLY A 19 4.26 -7.33 8.98
C GLY A 19 3.44 -6.11 9.39
N ALA A 20 3.04 -5.98 10.66
CA ALA A 20 2.02 -5.04 11.13
C ALA A 20 0.77 -5.06 10.23
N GLU A 21 0.43 -6.21 9.66
CA GLU A 21 -0.56 -6.31 8.58
C GLU A 21 -1.98 -6.29 9.13
N LEU A 22 -2.82 -5.40 8.57
CA LEU A 22 -4.27 -5.46 8.74
C LEU A 22 -4.79 -6.76 8.12
N CYS A 23 -5.41 -7.63 8.90
CA CYS A 23 -5.86 -8.95 8.44
C CYS A 23 -7.38 -9.17 8.55
N VAL A 24 -8.09 -8.27 9.21
CA VAL A 24 -9.55 -8.24 9.25
C VAL A 24 -10.01 -6.80 9.19
N LEU A 25 -11.04 -6.53 8.40
CA LEU A 25 -11.80 -5.28 8.42
C LEU A 25 -13.27 -5.64 8.20
N GLN A 26 -14.12 -5.34 9.17
CA GLN A 26 -15.54 -5.70 9.15
C GLN A 26 -16.41 -4.47 9.33
N ASP A 27 -17.54 -4.44 8.61
CA ASP A 27 -18.58 -3.44 8.79
C ASP A 27 -19.44 -3.74 10.05
N ARG A 28 -20.43 -2.86 10.29
CA ARG A 28 -21.37 -2.98 11.42
C ARG A 28 -22.17 -4.29 11.46
N ASP A 29 -22.36 -4.92 10.31
CA ASP A 29 -23.09 -6.18 10.19
C ASP A 29 -22.13 -7.39 10.31
N GLY A 30 -20.86 -7.16 10.60
CA GLY A 30 -19.82 -8.18 10.70
C GLY A 30 -19.35 -8.76 9.36
N ARG A 31 -19.66 -8.09 8.23
CA ARG A 31 -19.23 -8.53 6.91
C ARG A 31 -17.79 -8.14 6.66
N ASP A 32 -17.01 -9.08 6.13
CA ASP A 32 -15.63 -8.84 5.77
C ASP A 32 -15.53 -7.92 4.53
N LEU A 33 -14.76 -6.86 4.66
CA LEU A 33 -14.45 -5.90 3.59
C LEU A 33 -13.11 -6.18 2.92
N LEU A 34 -12.22 -6.95 3.58
CA LEU A 34 -10.94 -7.37 3.03
C LEU A 34 -11.02 -8.76 2.39
N TRP A 35 -10.11 -8.98 1.45
CA TRP A 35 -9.75 -10.29 0.94
C TRP A 35 -9.27 -11.21 2.07
N ASP A 36 -9.57 -12.47 2.01
CA ASP A 36 -9.33 -13.47 3.08
C ASP A 36 -7.93 -14.13 3.02
N ALA A 37 -7.02 -13.59 2.23
CA ALA A 37 -5.69 -14.15 1.99
C ALA A 37 -5.71 -15.60 1.49
N GLY A 38 -6.66 -15.90 0.60
CA GLY A 38 -6.79 -17.21 -0.02
C GLY A 38 -5.58 -17.62 -0.88
N PRO A 39 -5.58 -18.84 -1.42
CA PRO A 39 -4.41 -19.45 -2.06
C PRO A 39 -3.90 -18.70 -3.30
N LEU A 40 -4.75 -17.91 -3.96
CA LEU A 40 -4.34 -17.10 -5.12
C LEU A 40 -3.40 -15.95 -4.73
N TRP A 41 -3.60 -15.38 -3.53
CA TRP A 41 -2.74 -14.33 -2.97
C TRP A 41 -2.81 -14.35 -1.43
N PRO A 42 -1.76 -14.87 -0.75
CA PRO A 42 -1.79 -15.16 0.69
C PRO A 42 -1.40 -13.93 1.55
N SER A 43 -1.96 -12.78 1.24
CA SER A 43 -1.82 -11.53 2.01
C SER A 43 -3.15 -10.78 2.03
N HIS A 44 -3.33 -9.86 3.00
CA HIS A 44 -4.53 -9.02 3.12
C HIS A 44 -4.23 -7.55 2.78
N ALA A 45 -3.24 -6.97 3.47
CA ALA A 45 -2.87 -5.56 3.37
C ALA A 45 -1.39 -5.35 3.76
N PRO A 46 -0.43 -5.93 3.02
CA PRO A 46 0.97 -5.88 3.41
C PRO A 46 1.55 -4.47 3.37
N VAL A 47 2.47 -4.19 4.29
CA VAL A 47 3.25 -2.95 4.37
C VAL A 47 4.45 -3.07 3.45
N LEU A 48 4.66 -2.08 2.59
CA LEU A 48 5.73 -2.02 1.60
C LEU A 48 6.83 -1.09 2.09
N PHE A 49 8.01 -1.64 2.43
CA PHE A 49 9.19 -0.88 2.89
C PHE A 49 10.44 -1.77 2.87
N PRO A 50 11.66 -1.26 2.52
CA PRO A 50 11.99 0.11 2.16
C PRO A 50 11.85 0.44 0.67
N ILE A 51 11.31 -0.47 -0.12
CA ILE A 51 10.96 -0.21 -1.53
C ILE A 51 9.52 -0.61 -1.81
N VAL A 52 8.92 0.07 -2.79
CA VAL A 52 7.67 -0.30 -3.43
C VAL A 52 7.99 -0.92 -4.79
N GLY A 53 7.31 -2.01 -5.10
CA GLY A 53 7.55 -2.74 -6.35
C GLY A 53 8.86 -3.50 -6.37
N ARG A 54 9.42 -3.68 -7.56
CA ARG A 54 10.64 -4.46 -7.82
C ARG A 54 11.80 -3.55 -8.25
N VAL A 55 12.99 -3.95 -7.91
CA VAL A 55 14.25 -3.38 -8.44
C VAL A 55 14.90 -4.37 -9.40
N ALA A 56 15.69 -3.88 -10.34
CA ALA A 56 16.35 -4.72 -11.35
C ALA A 56 17.24 -5.78 -10.68
N GLY A 57 17.08 -7.04 -11.09
CA GLY A 57 17.84 -8.16 -10.54
C GLY A 57 17.59 -8.45 -9.04
N ASP A 58 16.55 -7.86 -8.42
CA ASP A 58 16.27 -7.90 -6.99
C ASP A 58 17.47 -7.41 -6.12
N GLN A 59 18.22 -6.44 -6.65
CA GLN A 59 19.37 -5.82 -6.01
C GLN A 59 19.35 -4.31 -6.14
N VAL A 60 19.88 -3.61 -5.15
CA VAL A 60 20.09 -2.16 -5.14
C VAL A 60 21.56 -1.85 -4.93
N GLN A 61 22.05 -0.76 -5.52
CA GLN A 61 23.37 -0.22 -5.24
C GLN A 61 23.28 0.81 -4.12
N ILE A 62 24.11 0.67 -3.09
CA ILE A 62 24.21 1.61 -1.98
C ILE A 62 25.70 1.85 -1.71
N ASN A 63 26.17 3.08 -1.96
CA ASN A 63 27.57 3.47 -1.83
C ASN A 63 28.53 2.54 -2.59
N GLY A 64 28.14 2.13 -3.81
CA GLY A 64 28.92 1.25 -4.68
C GLY A 64 28.87 -0.25 -4.30
N HIS A 65 28.08 -0.64 -3.31
CA HIS A 65 27.91 -2.05 -2.92
C HIS A 65 26.50 -2.54 -3.29
N ALA A 66 26.43 -3.77 -3.80
CA ALA A 66 25.16 -4.41 -4.15
C ALA A 66 24.53 -5.07 -2.91
N TYR A 67 23.24 -4.77 -2.67
CA TYR A 67 22.47 -5.37 -1.59
C TYR A 67 21.23 -6.08 -2.16
N PRO A 68 20.92 -7.30 -1.70
CA PRO A 68 19.71 -8.00 -2.13
C PRO A 68 18.49 -7.34 -1.51
N LEU A 69 17.51 -6.98 -2.36
CA LEU A 69 16.26 -6.35 -1.90
C LEU A 69 15.09 -6.83 -2.75
N SER A 70 14.33 -7.77 -2.19
CA SER A 70 13.21 -8.39 -2.89
C SER A 70 12.04 -7.43 -3.11
N ARG A 71 11.15 -7.77 -4.05
CA ARG A 71 9.92 -7.02 -4.35
C ARG A 71 9.21 -6.58 -3.06
N HIS A 72 8.89 -5.30 -2.96
CA HIS A 72 8.23 -4.63 -1.83
C HIS A 72 9.06 -4.62 -0.53
N GLY A 73 10.35 -4.92 -0.59
CA GLY A 73 11.23 -4.91 0.56
C GLY A 73 10.94 -6.01 1.59
N PHE A 74 11.24 -5.71 2.85
CA PHE A 74 11.22 -6.71 3.91
C PHE A 74 10.17 -6.49 5.00
N ALA A 75 9.60 -5.29 5.18
CA ALA A 75 8.75 -4.97 6.33
C ALA A 75 7.60 -5.97 6.52
N ARG A 76 6.93 -6.37 5.45
CA ARG A 76 5.83 -7.34 5.47
C ARG A 76 6.21 -8.74 5.98
N ARG A 77 7.51 -9.04 6.12
CA ARG A 77 8.04 -10.33 6.61
C ARG A 77 8.73 -10.19 7.96
N ARG A 78 8.70 -9.00 8.56
CA ARG A 78 9.29 -8.73 9.87
C ARG A 78 8.22 -8.66 10.93
N ARG A 79 8.59 -9.04 12.14
CA ARG A 79 7.74 -8.87 13.29
C ARG A 79 7.94 -7.48 13.84
N PHE A 80 6.84 -6.73 13.96
CA PHE A 80 6.79 -5.43 14.61
C PHE A 80 6.55 -5.62 16.10
N ALA A 81 7.10 -4.73 16.90
CA ALA A 81 6.84 -4.66 18.33
C ALA A 81 5.58 -3.83 18.59
N TRP A 82 4.72 -4.29 19.48
CA TRP A 82 3.59 -3.50 19.95
C TRP A 82 4.07 -2.32 20.78
N VAL A 83 3.60 -1.11 20.46
CA VAL A 83 3.85 0.13 21.20
C VAL A 83 2.64 0.49 22.06
N GLU A 84 1.44 0.42 21.48
CA GLU A 84 0.17 0.70 22.14
C GLU A 84 -0.89 -0.32 21.73
N ARG A 85 -1.79 -0.66 22.67
CA ARG A 85 -2.98 -1.47 22.40
C ARG A 85 -4.13 -0.98 23.26
N SER A 86 -5.23 -0.59 22.63
CA SER A 86 -6.50 -0.24 23.25
C SER A 86 -7.66 -0.88 22.49
N THR A 87 -8.89 -0.61 22.88
CA THR A 87 -10.09 -1.15 22.21
C THR A 87 -10.35 -0.54 20.84
N THR A 88 -9.89 0.69 20.59
CA THR A 88 -10.14 1.44 19.35
C THR A 88 -8.87 1.82 18.58
N ARG A 89 -7.70 1.58 19.19
CA ARG A 89 -6.41 1.99 18.61
C ARG A 89 -5.31 1.00 18.96
N CYS A 90 -4.37 0.81 18.04
CA CYS A 90 -3.12 0.13 18.34
C CYS A 90 -1.99 0.70 17.48
N SER A 91 -0.76 0.66 17.99
CA SER A 91 0.43 0.98 17.21
C SER A 91 1.51 -0.10 17.34
N LEU A 92 2.29 -0.23 16.26
CA LEU A 92 3.37 -1.18 16.12
C LEU A 92 4.58 -0.49 15.50
N GLU A 93 5.77 -0.92 15.90
CA GLU A 93 7.02 -0.35 15.43
C GLU A 93 7.96 -1.42 14.89
N LEU A 94 8.64 -1.09 13.80
CA LEU A 94 9.81 -1.81 13.29
C LEU A 94 11.01 -0.88 13.32
N ARG A 95 12.08 -1.31 13.96
CA ARG A 95 13.39 -0.64 13.91
C ARG A 95 14.37 -1.49 13.12
N ASP A 96 15.44 -0.85 12.66
CA ASP A 96 16.55 -1.57 12.07
C ASP A 96 17.22 -2.50 13.09
N ASP A 97 17.66 -3.61 12.59
CA ASP A 97 18.43 -4.62 13.28
C ASP A 97 19.61 -5.10 12.41
N GLU A 98 20.44 -6.00 12.92
CA GLU A 98 21.57 -6.55 12.17
C GLU A 98 21.11 -7.19 10.84
N ALA A 99 19.98 -7.91 10.86
CA ALA A 99 19.47 -8.59 9.67
C ALA A 99 18.88 -7.64 8.62
N THR A 100 18.26 -6.52 9.03
CA THR A 100 17.81 -5.48 8.09
C THR A 100 19.00 -4.70 7.54
N ARG A 101 19.99 -4.38 8.37
CA ARG A 101 21.21 -3.67 7.95
C ARG A 101 22.07 -4.49 6.98
N ALA A 102 22.02 -5.80 7.03
CA ALA A 102 22.68 -6.67 6.06
C ALA A 102 22.16 -6.55 4.62
N VAL A 103 20.90 -6.06 4.44
CA VAL A 103 20.26 -5.89 3.13
C VAL A 103 19.88 -4.43 2.82
N TYR A 104 19.93 -3.56 3.83
CA TYR A 104 19.59 -2.15 3.74
C TYR A 104 20.32 -1.40 4.88
N PRO A 105 21.56 -0.92 4.64
CA PRO A 105 22.51 -0.50 5.69
C PRO A 105 22.19 0.90 6.27
N PHE A 106 20.93 1.14 6.58
CA PHE A 106 20.46 2.40 7.17
C PHE A 106 19.75 2.16 8.51
N GLY A 107 19.90 3.11 9.42
CA GLY A 107 19.03 3.19 10.60
C GLY A 107 17.65 3.70 10.20
N PHE A 108 16.59 3.06 10.68
CA PHE A 108 15.22 3.51 10.49
C PHE A 108 14.34 3.15 11.67
N GLN A 109 13.25 3.90 11.81
CA GLN A 109 12.16 3.60 12.72
C GLN A 109 10.86 3.79 11.93
N LEU A 110 10.09 2.73 11.75
CA LEU A 110 8.79 2.74 11.07
C LEU A 110 7.71 2.37 12.08
N GLU A 111 6.85 3.32 12.40
CA GLU A 111 5.69 3.11 13.25
C GLU A 111 4.40 3.14 12.41
N LEU A 112 3.51 2.19 12.68
CA LEU A 112 2.17 2.14 12.12
C LEU A 112 1.15 2.24 13.25
N THR A 113 0.18 3.12 13.08
CA THR A 113 -0.95 3.27 13.99
C THR A 113 -2.25 2.99 13.27
N TYR A 114 -3.05 2.12 13.84
CA TYR A 114 -4.40 1.77 13.40
C TYR A 114 -5.40 2.34 14.39
N ALA A 115 -6.36 3.10 13.92
CA ALA A 115 -7.40 3.71 14.77
C ALA A 115 -8.78 3.59 14.11
N ILE A 116 -9.79 3.25 14.92
CA ILE A 116 -11.19 3.35 14.51
C ILE A 116 -11.67 4.73 14.88
N GLU A 117 -12.03 5.51 13.88
CA GLU A 117 -12.52 6.88 14.05
C GLU A 117 -13.47 7.27 12.90
N ASN A 118 -14.42 8.15 13.19
CA ASN A 118 -15.37 8.70 12.20
C ASN A 118 -16.11 7.63 11.37
N GLY A 119 -16.41 6.47 11.99
CA GLY A 119 -17.11 5.36 11.33
C GLY A 119 -16.25 4.59 10.32
N GLY A 120 -14.93 4.69 10.41
CA GLY A 120 -13.98 4.01 9.54
C GLY A 120 -12.70 3.58 10.25
N LEU A 121 -11.79 3.03 9.48
CA LEU A 121 -10.42 2.73 9.88
C LEU A 121 -9.48 3.80 9.29
N ARG A 122 -8.62 4.36 10.14
CA ARG A 122 -7.47 5.17 9.76
C ARG A 122 -6.18 4.43 10.05
N VAL A 123 -5.22 4.52 9.14
CA VAL A 123 -3.88 3.95 9.29
C VAL A 123 -2.86 5.05 9.05
N ASP A 124 -2.09 5.38 10.08
CA ASP A 124 -1.02 6.36 10.03
C ASP A 124 0.34 5.65 10.01
N TYR A 125 1.27 6.21 9.26
CA TYR A 125 2.66 5.78 9.18
C TYR A 125 3.57 6.93 9.60
N ALA A 126 4.55 6.64 10.43
CA ALA A 126 5.63 7.56 10.77
C ALA A 126 6.97 6.88 10.46
N LEU A 127 7.68 7.37 9.44
CA LEU A 127 9.02 6.93 9.09
C LEU A 127 10.03 7.96 9.57
N ARG A 128 10.82 7.57 10.58
CA ARG A 128 11.89 8.40 11.13
C ARG A 128 13.26 7.89 10.68
N ASN A 129 14.14 8.81 10.36
CA ASN A 129 15.55 8.55 10.18
C ASN A 129 16.31 8.87 11.49
N PRO A 130 16.67 7.86 12.29
CA PRO A 130 17.48 8.07 13.51
C PRO A 130 18.99 8.15 13.24
N GLY A 131 19.41 7.94 11.97
CA GLY A 131 20.81 7.92 11.56
C GLY A 131 21.39 9.30 11.33
N THR A 132 22.62 9.32 10.83
CA THR A 132 23.40 10.56 10.53
C THR A 132 23.48 10.85 9.03
N GLU A 133 23.04 9.91 8.18
CA GLU A 133 23.03 10.06 6.72
C GLU A 133 21.60 10.16 6.21
N LEU A 134 21.43 10.62 4.96
CA LEU A 134 20.14 10.61 4.28
C LEU A 134 19.63 9.16 4.15
N LEU A 135 18.36 8.93 4.46
CA LEU A 135 17.70 7.64 4.35
C LEU A 135 16.88 7.58 3.04
N PRO A 136 17.37 6.85 2.00
CA PRO A 136 16.64 6.67 0.74
C PRO A 136 15.58 5.58 0.92
N ALA A 137 14.31 5.91 0.93
CA ALA A 137 13.23 4.96 1.17
C ALA A 137 12.05 5.13 0.22
N SER A 138 11.29 4.06 0.04
CA SER A 138 9.91 4.08 -0.43
C SER A 138 9.02 3.45 0.63
N LEU A 139 7.78 3.87 0.67
CA LEU A 139 6.78 3.37 1.61
C LEU A 139 5.43 3.22 0.89
N GLY A 140 4.68 2.15 1.20
CA GLY A 140 3.37 1.97 0.61
C GLY A 140 2.45 1.08 1.42
N ALA A 141 1.15 1.25 1.17
CA ALA A 141 0.10 0.35 1.61
C ALA A 141 -0.39 -0.50 0.45
N HIS A 142 -0.90 -1.70 0.75
CA HIS A 142 -1.38 -2.63 -0.28
C HIS A 142 -2.68 -3.36 0.18
N PRO A 143 -3.70 -2.62 0.68
CA PRO A 143 -4.93 -3.25 1.13
C PRO A 143 -5.72 -3.84 -0.04
N ALA A 144 -6.13 -5.10 0.11
CA ALA A 144 -6.98 -5.80 -0.84
C ALA A 144 -8.42 -5.84 -0.31
N PHE A 145 -9.31 -5.11 -0.96
CA PHE A 145 -10.73 -5.12 -0.65
C PHE A 145 -11.44 -6.18 -1.47
N ARG A 146 -12.48 -6.82 -0.90
CA ARG A 146 -13.31 -7.78 -1.63
C ARG A 146 -13.87 -7.14 -2.89
N TRP A 147 -13.92 -7.91 -3.98
CA TRP A 147 -14.50 -7.52 -5.24
C TRP A 147 -15.15 -8.74 -5.90
N PRO A 148 -16.47 -8.87 -5.87
CA PRO A 148 -17.47 -7.93 -5.37
C PRO A 148 -17.34 -7.63 -3.86
N LEU A 149 -17.62 -6.38 -3.47
CA LEU A 149 -17.60 -5.98 -2.06
C LEU A 149 -18.79 -6.56 -1.30
N ARG A 150 -19.94 -6.64 -1.97
CA ARG A 150 -21.22 -7.13 -1.43
C ARG A 150 -21.93 -8.03 -2.45
N GLU A 151 -22.79 -7.48 -3.25
CA GLU A 151 -23.65 -8.17 -4.22
C GLU A 151 -23.19 -7.87 -5.66
N GLY A 152 -23.76 -8.62 -6.64
CA GLY A 152 -23.54 -8.39 -8.06
C GLY A 152 -22.25 -8.99 -8.61
N ALA A 153 -22.00 -8.71 -9.87
CA ALA A 153 -20.79 -9.12 -10.57
C ALA A 153 -19.67 -8.09 -10.40
N GLN A 154 -18.43 -8.51 -10.58
CA GLN A 154 -17.27 -7.61 -10.53
C GLN A 154 -17.40 -6.40 -11.46
N THR A 155 -17.98 -6.58 -12.64
CA THR A 155 -18.18 -5.53 -13.65
C THR A 155 -19.28 -4.51 -13.32
N GLU A 156 -20.05 -4.72 -12.25
CA GLU A 156 -21.03 -3.75 -11.75
C GLU A 156 -20.43 -2.74 -10.77
N TYR A 157 -19.12 -2.88 -10.50
CA TYR A 157 -18.37 -2.00 -9.61
C TYR A 157 -17.54 -0.97 -10.38
N ARG A 158 -17.24 0.14 -9.73
CA ARG A 158 -16.38 1.20 -10.26
C ARG A 158 -15.65 1.94 -9.16
N LEU A 159 -14.56 2.61 -9.54
CA LEU A 159 -13.91 3.62 -8.71
C LEU A 159 -14.33 5.00 -9.20
N GLU A 160 -14.74 5.85 -8.26
CA GLU A 160 -15.10 7.26 -8.51
C GLU A 160 -14.06 8.14 -7.79
N PHE A 161 -13.18 8.75 -8.56
CA PHE A 161 -12.14 9.65 -8.06
C PHE A 161 -12.73 11.01 -7.70
N ALA A 162 -12.09 11.74 -6.77
CA ALA A 162 -12.55 13.07 -6.36
C ALA A 162 -12.35 14.12 -7.45
N ASP A 163 -11.28 13.97 -8.25
CA ASP A 163 -10.87 14.87 -9.31
C ASP A 163 -10.73 14.12 -10.63
N ASP A 164 -10.68 14.86 -11.75
CA ASP A 164 -10.46 14.29 -13.08
C ASP A 164 -9.04 13.73 -13.21
N GLU A 165 -8.93 12.46 -13.59
CA GLU A 165 -7.67 11.74 -13.75
C GLU A 165 -7.30 11.58 -15.23
N ALA A 166 -6.87 12.68 -15.85
CA ALA A 166 -6.54 12.73 -17.27
C ALA A 166 -5.08 12.32 -17.58
N ALA A 167 -4.23 12.15 -16.56
CA ALA A 167 -2.83 11.77 -16.76
C ALA A 167 -2.73 10.35 -17.32
N PRO A 168 -1.70 10.05 -18.15
CA PRO A 168 -1.43 8.67 -18.57
C PRO A 168 -1.15 7.78 -17.35
N ILE A 169 -1.39 6.49 -17.54
CA ILE A 169 -1.00 5.46 -16.57
C ILE A 169 0.26 4.75 -17.06
N HIS A 170 0.89 4.02 -16.17
CA HIS A 170 2.00 3.13 -16.49
C HIS A 170 1.66 1.68 -16.17
N ARG A 171 2.42 0.76 -16.77
CA ARG A 171 2.29 -0.68 -16.55
C ARG A 171 3.62 -1.27 -16.10
N LEU A 172 3.61 -2.53 -15.73
CA LEU A 172 4.81 -3.27 -15.40
C LEU A 172 5.20 -4.22 -16.54
N ALA A 173 6.50 -4.29 -16.82
CA ALA A 173 7.09 -5.32 -17.65
C ALA A 173 8.11 -6.11 -16.80
N GLY A 174 7.85 -7.41 -16.57
CA GLY A 174 8.68 -8.24 -15.70
C GLY A 174 8.74 -7.76 -14.23
N GLY A 175 7.75 -6.95 -13.81
CA GLY A 175 7.68 -6.36 -12.48
C GLY A 175 8.45 -5.04 -12.32
N LEU A 176 9.09 -4.54 -13.37
CA LEU A 176 9.71 -3.21 -13.45
C LEU A 176 8.75 -2.23 -14.13
N LEU A 177 8.88 -0.95 -13.83
CA LEU A 177 8.04 0.08 -14.44
C LEU A 177 8.39 0.23 -15.93
N ASP A 178 7.43 0.03 -16.82
CA ASP A 178 7.55 0.43 -18.20
C ASP A 178 7.46 1.96 -18.27
N PRO A 179 8.46 2.66 -18.82
CA PRO A 179 8.42 4.11 -18.92
C PRO A 179 7.42 4.63 -19.96
N ALA A 180 6.87 3.75 -20.80
CA ALA A 180 5.90 4.16 -21.81
C ALA A 180 4.60 4.64 -21.16
N ASP A 181 4.11 5.78 -21.65
CA ASP A 181 2.80 6.28 -21.32
C ASP A 181 1.71 5.40 -21.94
N VAL A 182 0.73 5.00 -21.15
CA VAL A 182 -0.44 4.25 -21.60
C VAL A 182 -1.68 5.11 -21.38
N LEU A 183 -2.58 5.12 -22.35
CA LEU A 183 -3.85 5.83 -22.21
C LEU A 183 -4.60 5.34 -20.97
N SER A 184 -5.01 6.28 -20.13
CA SER A 184 -5.77 5.97 -18.92
C SER A 184 -7.13 5.35 -19.29
N PRO A 185 -7.53 4.26 -18.61
CA PRO A 185 -8.88 3.71 -18.72
C PRO A 185 -9.90 4.50 -17.88
N ILE A 186 -9.47 5.55 -17.20
CA ILE A 186 -10.32 6.40 -16.36
C ILE A 186 -10.97 7.44 -17.27
N HIS A 187 -12.30 7.52 -17.26
CA HIS A 187 -13.07 8.52 -17.98
C HIS A 187 -13.48 9.64 -17.02
N GLU A 188 -12.88 10.82 -17.19
CA GLU A 188 -12.97 11.93 -16.24
C GLU A 188 -12.57 11.49 -14.83
N ARG A 189 -13.53 11.08 -14.00
CA ARG A 189 -13.33 10.64 -12.62
C ARG A 189 -13.74 9.19 -12.37
N VAL A 190 -14.16 8.45 -13.40
CA VAL A 190 -14.76 7.13 -13.22
C VAL A 190 -13.91 6.07 -13.92
N LEU A 191 -13.52 5.05 -13.16
CA LEU A 191 -12.96 3.81 -13.67
C LEU A 191 -14.00 2.70 -13.49
N PRO A 192 -14.75 2.31 -14.55
CA PRO A 192 -15.52 1.07 -14.51
C PRO A 192 -14.57 -0.11 -14.28
N LEU A 193 -14.88 -0.97 -13.33
CA LEU A 193 -14.02 -2.09 -12.99
C LEU A 193 -14.34 -3.31 -13.88
N ASP A 194 -13.29 -3.86 -14.45
CA ASP A 194 -13.32 -5.12 -15.21
C ASP A 194 -12.04 -5.89 -14.89
N PRO A 195 -12.09 -7.19 -14.59
CA PRO A 195 -10.89 -8.01 -14.39
C PRO A 195 -9.88 -7.92 -15.54
N ALA A 196 -10.34 -7.67 -16.78
CA ALA A 196 -9.47 -7.49 -17.95
C ALA A 196 -8.50 -6.32 -17.82
N LEU A 197 -8.81 -5.30 -17.02
CA LEU A 197 -7.92 -4.17 -16.73
C LEU A 197 -6.57 -4.61 -16.15
N PHE A 198 -6.55 -5.76 -15.47
CA PHE A 198 -5.39 -6.27 -14.72
C PHE A 198 -4.68 -7.43 -15.41
N HIS A 199 -5.05 -7.80 -16.66
CA HIS A 199 -4.32 -8.79 -17.45
C HIS A 199 -2.89 -8.36 -17.77
N GLN A 200 -2.63 -7.06 -17.79
CA GLN A 200 -1.30 -6.47 -17.99
C GLN A 200 -0.70 -5.96 -16.67
N ASP A 201 -0.97 -6.67 -15.55
CA ASP A 201 -0.52 -6.28 -14.20
C ASP A 201 -1.21 -4.98 -13.69
N ALA A 202 -0.61 -4.29 -12.75
CA ALA A 202 -1.18 -3.12 -12.08
C ALA A 202 -1.40 -1.92 -13.02
N ILE A 203 -2.42 -1.12 -12.72
CA ILE A 203 -2.54 0.26 -13.21
C ILE A 203 -1.72 1.13 -12.25
N ILE A 204 -0.73 1.86 -12.74
CA ILE A 204 0.14 2.71 -11.93
C ILE A 204 -0.07 4.16 -12.33
N MET A 205 -0.57 4.95 -11.38
CA MET A 205 -0.77 6.38 -11.49
C MET A 205 0.40 7.07 -10.76
N LEU A 206 1.34 7.67 -11.52
CA LEU A 206 2.50 8.35 -10.93
C LEU A 206 2.13 9.70 -10.34
N GLU A 207 1.14 10.37 -10.91
CA GLU A 207 0.70 11.71 -10.53
C GLU A 207 -0.84 11.82 -10.42
N PRO A 208 -1.51 10.98 -9.59
CA PRO A 208 -2.94 11.12 -9.38
C PRO A 208 -3.26 12.49 -8.77
N ARG A 209 -4.28 13.16 -9.29
CA ARG A 209 -4.75 14.46 -8.76
C ARG A 209 -5.57 14.26 -7.49
N SER A 210 -6.38 13.21 -7.47
CA SER A 210 -7.21 12.85 -6.33
C SER A 210 -6.37 12.39 -5.13
N ARG A 211 -6.92 12.63 -3.94
CA ARG A 211 -6.46 12.06 -2.67
C ARG A 211 -7.59 11.32 -1.96
N ARG A 212 -8.68 11.09 -2.68
CA ARG A 212 -9.85 10.34 -2.25
C ARG A 212 -10.54 9.73 -3.45
N LEU A 213 -11.10 8.56 -3.25
CA LEU A 213 -11.99 7.89 -4.20
C LEU A 213 -13.11 7.15 -3.46
N ARG A 214 -14.14 6.78 -4.20
CA ARG A 214 -15.19 5.87 -3.76
C ARG A 214 -15.12 4.59 -4.58
N TYR A 215 -15.11 3.46 -3.92
CA TYR A 215 -15.28 2.14 -4.52
C TYR A 215 -16.72 1.73 -4.31
N VAL A 216 -17.52 1.68 -5.36
CA VAL A 216 -18.97 1.54 -5.28
C VAL A 216 -19.50 0.47 -6.24
N GLY A 217 -20.56 -0.19 -5.80
CA GLY A 217 -21.28 -1.21 -6.56
C GLY A 217 -22.64 -1.52 -5.93
N PRO A 218 -23.31 -2.57 -6.36
CA PRO A 218 -24.58 -3.00 -5.77
C PRO A 218 -24.44 -3.24 -4.26
N GLY A 219 -25.41 -2.74 -3.49
CA GLY A 219 -25.46 -2.93 -2.04
C GLY A 219 -24.51 -2.05 -1.22
N GLY A 220 -23.81 -1.06 -1.81
CA GLY A 220 -23.00 -0.10 -1.08
C GLY A 220 -21.57 0.04 -1.61
N GLY A 221 -20.68 0.62 -0.79
CA GLY A 221 -19.31 0.90 -1.19
C GLY A 221 -18.38 1.23 -0.04
N LEU A 222 -17.18 1.69 -0.42
CA LEU A 222 -16.16 2.21 0.49
C LEU A 222 -15.77 3.62 0.01
N GLU A 223 -15.56 4.53 0.93
CA GLU A 223 -14.80 5.74 0.68
C GLU A 223 -13.38 5.51 1.17
N PHE A 224 -12.40 5.77 0.31
CA PHE A 224 -10.97 5.59 0.57
C PHE A 224 -10.24 6.90 0.34
N SER A 225 -9.39 7.30 1.27
CA SER A 225 -8.57 8.51 1.15
C SER A 225 -7.15 8.27 1.62
N TRP A 226 -6.20 9.08 1.13
CA TRP A 226 -4.79 8.99 1.49
C TRP A 226 -4.11 10.36 1.51
N ASP A 227 -3.07 10.46 2.32
CA ASP A 227 -2.24 11.65 2.44
C ASP A 227 -0.76 11.29 2.53
N GLY A 228 0.12 12.16 2.01
CA GLY A 228 1.57 11.94 1.98
C GLY A 228 2.05 10.98 0.90
N PHE A 229 1.19 10.19 0.31
CA PHE A 229 1.50 9.25 -0.78
C PHE A 229 1.21 9.88 -2.15
N PRO A 230 2.24 10.20 -2.96
CA PRO A 230 2.05 10.86 -4.24
C PRO A 230 1.56 9.95 -5.36
N GLN A 231 1.79 8.64 -5.28
CA GLN A 231 1.40 7.67 -6.30
C GLN A 231 0.24 6.77 -5.83
N LEU A 232 -0.47 6.18 -6.79
CA LEU A 232 -1.52 5.20 -6.54
C LEU A 232 -1.37 4.01 -7.48
N GLY A 233 -1.39 2.81 -6.92
CA GLY A 233 -1.51 1.54 -7.64
C GLY A 233 -2.92 0.97 -7.52
N LEU A 234 -3.42 0.40 -8.62
CA LEU A 234 -4.63 -0.42 -8.62
C LEU A 234 -4.26 -1.79 -9.16
N TRP A 235 -4.64 -2.84 -8.44
CA TRP A 235 -4.25 -4.18 -8.85
C TRP A 235 -5.25 -5.25 -8.42
N GLN A 236 -5.32 -6.29 -9.22
CA GLN A 236 -5.99 -7.55 -8.93
C GLN A 236 -5.09 -8.70 -9.35
N LYS A 237 -5.03 -9.75 -8.56
CA LYS A 237 -4.50 -11.02 -9.05
C LYS A 237 -5.53 -11.64 -9.99
N PRO A 238 -5.20 -11.92 -11.26
CA PRO A 238 -6.17 -12.53 -12.19
C PRO A 238 -6.86 -13.77 -11.59
N GLY A 239 -8.19 -13.78 -11.63
CA GLY A 239 -9.04 -14.83 -11.06
C GLY A 239 -9.31 -14.74 -9.58
N ALA A 240 -8.86 -13.71 -8.88
CA ALA A 240 -9.16 -13.48 -7.46
C ALA A 240 -10.30 -12.49 -7.27
N ASP A 241 -11.02 -12.62 -6.15
CA ASP A 241 -12.17 -11.77 -5.79
C ASP A 241 -11.75 -10.61 -4.88
N PHE A 242 -10.80 -9.80 -5.36
CA PHE A 242 -10.37 -8.57 -4.67
C PHE A 242 -9.87 -7.51 -5.64
N ILE A 243 -9.84 -6.28 -5.17
CA ILE A 243 -9.11 -5.15 -5.77
C ILE A 243 -8.21 -4.52 -4.72
N CYS A 244 -6.95 -4.29 -5.07
CA CYS A 244 -6.04 -3.49 -4.26
C CYS A 244 -6.15 -2.02 -4.66
N ILE A 245 -6.23 -1.14 -3.65
CA ILE A 245 -6.15 0.32 -3.79
C ILE A 245 -4.95 0.75 -2.97
N GLU A 246 -3.85 1.08 -3.64
CA GLU A 246 -2.52 1.07 -3.07
C GLU A 246 -1.87 2.46 -3.11
N PRO A 247 -1.97 3.28 -2.05
CA PRO A 247 -1.23 4.53 -1.99
C PRO A 247 0.25 4.27 -1.72
N TRP A 248 1.13 4.91 -2.53
CA TRP A 248 2.57 4.73 -2.48
C TRP A 248 3.35 6.04 -2.44
N HIS A 249 4.52 6.02 -1.80
CA HIS A 249 5.62 6.92 -2.09
C HIS A 249 6.78 6.11 -2.65
N GLY A 250 6.97 6.22 -3.96
CA GLY A 250 7.87 5.40 -4.75
C GLY A 250 7.15 4.29 -5.50
N TYR A 251 7.85 3.67 -6.44
CA TYR A 251 7.34 2.65 -7.37
C TYR A 251 8.48 1.73 -7.83
N SER A 252 8.17 0.68 -8.60
CA SER A 252 9.17 -0.21 -9.20
C SER A 252 10.24 0.58 -9.97
N SER A 253 11.49 0.11 -9.97
CA SER A 253 12.52 0.72 -10.82
C SER A 253 12.06 0.74 -12.27
N PRO A 254 12.29 1.84 -13.01
CA PRO A 254 12.06 1.85 -14.44
C PRO A 254 12.89 0.79 -15.16
N LEU A 255 12.36 0.28 -16.27
CA LEU A 255 13.11 -0.61 -17.16
C LEU A 255 14.42 0.07 -17.60
N GLY A 256 15.51 -0.69 -17.53
CA GLY A 256 16.85 -0.21 -17.90
C GLY A 256 17.50 0.73 -16.89
N TRP A 257 16.81 1.08 -15.80
CA TRP A 257 17.44 1.86 -14.72
C TRP A 257 18.41 0.98 -13.93
N SER A 258 19.60 1.51 -13.72
CA SER A 258 20.64 0.93 -12.87
C SER A 258 21.41 2.08 -12.21
N GLY A 259 21.36 2.18 -10.90
CA GLY A 259 22.01 3.28 -10.19
C GLY A 259 21.99 3.09 -8.70
N GLU A 260 22.49 4.08 -7.98
CA GLU A 260 22.43 4.13 -6.52
C GLU A 260 20.99 4.25 -6.05
N LEU A 261 20.62 3.57 -4.97
CA LEU A 261 19.26 3.61 -4.42
C LEU A 261 18.78 5.04 -4.18
N ARG A 262 19.68 5.94 -3.77
CA ARG A 262 19.36 7.36 -3.54
C ARG A 262 18.90 8.11 -4.79
N ASP A 263 19.29 7.63 -5.97
CA ASP A 263 19.00 8.26 -7.26
C ASP A 263 17.85 7.55 -7.99
N LYS A 264 17.24 6.54 -7.35
CA LYS A 264 16.12 5.81 -7.93
C LYS A 264 14.92 6.74 -8.13
N PRO A 265 14.34 6.80 -9.36
CA PRO A 265 13.12 7.58 -9.58
C PRO A 265 12.02 7.24 -8.58
N GLY A 266 11.39 8.28 -8.02
CA GLY A 266 10.35 8.17 -7.02
C GLY A 266 10.82 7.83 -5.60
N ILE A 267 12.12 7.67 -5.35
CA ILE A 267 12.64 7.45 -4.01
C ILE A 267 12.48 8.69 -3.14
N MET A 268 12.13 8.51 -1.89
CA MET A 268 12.09 9.54 -0.88
C MET A 268 13.43 9.61 -0.16
N MET A 269 13.91 10.82 0.11
CA MET A 269 15.08 11.05 0.95
C MET A 269 14.63 11.66 2.27
N VAL A 270 14.88 10.95 3.38
CA VAL A 270 14.54 11.41 4.74
C VAL A 270 15.81 11.90 5.41
N ALA A 271 15.83 13.17 5.83
CA ALA A 271 17.01 13.77 6.45
C ALA A 271 17.28 13.19 7.85
N PRO A 272 18.53 13.23 8.33
CA PRO A 272 18.86 12.86 9.72
C PRO A 272 17.94 13.54 10.73
N GLY A 273 17.33 12.76 11.61
CA GLY A 273 16.39 13.23 12.64
C GLY A 273 14.98 13.56 12.13
N GLU A 274 14.77 13.63 10.83
CA GLU A 274 13.45 13.89 10.23
C GLU A 274 12.50 12.72 10.44
N THR A 275 11.19 13.03 10.59
CA THR A 275 10.09 12.07 10.52
C THR A 275 9.14 12.46 9.39
N ARG A 276 8.84 11.54 8.50
CA ARG A 276 7.83 11.69 7.43
C ARG A 276 6.56 10.98 7.85
N HIS A 277 5.43 11.61 7.59
CA HIS A 277 4.11 11.09 7.94
C HIS A 277 3.30 10.79 6.69
N PHE A 278 2.55 9.69 6.75
CA PHE A 278 1.65 9.26 5.68
C PHE A 278 0.41 8.67 6.32
N SER A 279 -0.70 8.68 5.61
CA SER A 279 -1.90 8.00 6.10
C SER A 279 -2.80 7.55 4.97
N TRP A 280 -3.66 6.58 5.27
CA TRP A 280 -4.85 6.29 4.50
C TRP A 280 -6.02 5.97 5.43
N SER A 281 -7.22 6.16 4.93
CA SER A 281 -8.41 5.79 5.66
C SER A 281 -9.46 5.16 4.76
N VAL A 282 -10.30 4.33 5.34
CA VAL A 282 -11.41 3.69 4.64
C VAL A 282 -12.64 3.66 5.55
N ARG A 283 -13.80 3.95 4.97
CA ARG A 283 -15.09 3.82 5.66
C ARG A 283 -16.15 3.25 4.72
N PRO A 284 -17.05 2.39 5.22
CA PRO A 284 -18.22 1.95 4.47
C PRO A 284 -19.15 3.13 4.16
N ILE A 285 -19.80 3.07 2.99
CA ILE A 285 -20.82 4.01 2.54
C ILE A 285 -22.00 3.28 1.89
N GLY A 286 -23.19 3.83 2.01
CA GLY A 286 -24.43 3.30 1.42
C GLY A 286 -25.29 2.51 2.36
#